data_b3d287f0ec718f1c54ea8c7b63c11aad
#
_entry.id   b3d287f0ec718f1c54ea8c7b63c11aad
#
_cell.length_a   1.000
_cell.length_b   1.000
_cell.length_c   1.000
_cell.angle_alpha   90.00
_cell.angle_beta   90.00
_cell.angle_gamma   90.00
#
_symmetry.space_group_name_H-M   'P 1'
#
loop_
_entity.id
_entity.type
_entity.pdbx_description
1 polymer ?
#
loop_
_entity_poly.entity_id
_entity_poly.type
_entity_poly.pdbx_seq_one_letter_code
_entity_poly.pdbx_strand_id
1 'polypeptide(L)'
;MSQRISELERAAGISLVQRTTRSVRLTEAGQRLVEDTRSHYEQIASSFSSVRELAGVARGLIRVTAPVAFARQRLVPELPAFLRANPEVRVQLEVSDRLASLATEGFDLAIRHSAEAPDTHVAWKLCPTHSVIVATRAYLRKRGTPATPEDLAAHDCLFYPRATGGGMWSFERKAARKTAGAPVTLPVNGPFCANNSETLRDAALDDLGIALLPDFTAQAAVRAGKLVEVLPEWRVTGAFAEQLYVLRPYASHVPRAVSLFVSYLRDSFAGGFPLE
;
A
#
# COMPACT_ATOMS: atom_id res chain seq x y z
N MET A 1 26.27 -9.41 25.37
CA MET A 1 24.85 -8.96 25.44
C MET A 1 24.23 -9.23 26.81
N SER A 2 24.48 -10.37 27.43
CA SER A 2 23.95 -10.74 28.77
C SER A 2 24.36 -9.78 29.90
N GLN A 3 25.60 -9.31 29.92
CA GLN A 3 26.14 -8.46 30.98
C GLN A 3 25.49 -7.08 31.05
N ARG A 4 25.24 -6.44 29.91
CA ARG A 4 24.52 -5.13 29.82
C ARG A 4 23.07 -5.19 30.29
N ILE A 5 22.38 -6.29 30.03
CA ILE A 5 21.02 -6.49 30.50
C ILE A 5 21.03 -6.65 32.04
N SER A 6 21.95 -7.42 32.60
CA SER A 6 22.08 -7.60 34.04
C SER A 6 22.49 -6.32 34.77
N GLU A 7 23.29 -5.46 34.15
CA GLU A 7 23.61 -4.13 34.66
C GLU A 7 22.37 -3.22 34.67
N LEU A 8 21.56 -3.26 33.61
CA LEU A 8 20.31 -2.50 33.52
C LEU A 8 19.27 -2.97 34.54
N GLU A 9 19.11 -4.29 34.71
CA GLU A 9 18.23 -4.88 35.73
C GLU A 9 18.67 -4.51 37.16
N ARG A 10 19.95 -4.50 37.41
CA ARG A 10 20.53 -4.07 38.70
C ARG A 10 20.25 -2.58 38.96
N ALA A 11 20.39 -1.72 37.95
CA ALA A 11 20.13 -0.30 38.06
C ALA A 11 18.65 -0.01 38.25
N ALA A 12 17.77 -0.79 37.59
CA ALA A 12 16.31 -0.67 37.70
C ALA A 12 15.72 -1.32 38.97
N GLY A 13 16.50 -2.19 39.65
CA GLY A 13 16.02 -2.93 40.83
C GLY A 13 14.99 -4.01 40.53
N ILE A 14 14.75 -4.33 39.26
CA ILE A 14 13.72 -5.27 38.82
C ILE A 14 14.18 -6.05 37.60
N SER A 15 13.75 -7.30 37.46
CA SER A 15 14.03 -8.11 36.26
C SER A 15 13.26 -7.60 35.06
N LEU A 16 13.96 -7.34 33.95
CA LEU A 16 13.40 -6.88 32.68
C LEU A 16 13.24 -8.01 31.65
N VAL A 17 13.98 -9.13 31.89
CA VAL A 17 13.97 -10.28 30.99
C VAL A 17 13.73 -11.55 31.79
N GLN A 18 12.78 -12.34 31.33
CA GLN A 18 12.53 -13.69 31.83
C GLN A 18 13.20 -14.71 30.91
N ARG A 19 14.09 -15.52 31.48
CA ARG A 19 14.85 -16.56 30.74
C ARG A 19 14.37 -17.93 31.14
N THR A 20 14.07 -18.73 30.16
CA THR A 20 13.89 -20.19 30.32
C THR A 20 14.95 -20.91 29.49
N THR A 21 15.12 -22.18 29.70
CA THR A 21 16.05 -23.01 28.90
C THR A 21 15.71 -23.04 27.41
N ARG A 22 14.50 -22.58 27.02
CA ARG A 22 14.00 -22.63 25.63
C ARG A 22 13.61 -21.26 25.06
N SER A 23 13.48 -20.23 25.86
CA SER A 23 13.06 -18.91 25.39
C SER A 23 13.55 -17.77 26.28
N VAL A 24 13.70 -16.60 25.67
CA VAL A 24 13.96 -15.32 26.35
C VAL A 24 12.77 -14.40 26.01
N ARG A 25 12.09 -13.90 27.03
CA ARG A 25 10.95 -12.98 26.88
C ARG A 25 11.15 -11.75 27.77
N LEU A 26 10.56 -10.62 27.39
CA LEU A 26 10.49 -9.46 28.26
C LEU A 26 9.50 -9.73 29.40
N THR A 27 9.80 -9.21 30.57
CA THR A 27 8.81 -9.05 31.64
C THR A 27 7.89 -7.88 31.32
N GLU A 28 6.81 -7.68 32.07
CA GLU A 28 5.94 -6.51 31.95
C GLU A 28 6.74 -5.21 32.14
N ALA A 29 7.62 -5.16 33.15
CA ALA A 29 8.51 -4.03 33.38
C ALA A 29 9.48 -3.81 32.21
N GLY A 30 10.00 -4.90 31.62
CA GLY A 30 10.85 -4.84 30.44
C GLY A 30 10.14 -4.31 29.21
N GLN A 31 8.88 -4.74 29.02
CA GLN A 31 8.06 -4.29 27.90
C GLN A 31 7.73 -2.80 28.02
N ARG A 32 7.34 -2.35 29.21
CA ARG A 32 7.08 -0.94 29.50
C ARG A 32 8.31 -0.08 29.29
N LEU A 33 9.49 -0.50 29.77
CA LEU A 33 10.74 0.22 29.55
C LEU A 33 11.08 0.35 28.06
N VAL A 34 10.88 -0.70 27.26
CA VAL A 34 11.10 -0.67 25.81
C VAL A 34 10.12 0.29 25.14
N GLU A 35 8.84 0.26 25.51
CA GLU A 35 7.82 1.16 24.95
C GLU A 35 8.14 2.63 25.27
N ASP A 36 8.47 2.93 26.51
CA ASP A 36 8.76 4.29 26.98
C ASP A 36 10.09 4.85 26.40
N THR A 37 11.09 3.99 26.17
CA THR A 37 12.43 4.45 25.71
C THR A 37 12.63 4.37 24.22
N ARG A 38 11.83 3.62 23.47
CA ARG A 38 11.97 3.40 22.03
C ARG A 38 12.05 4.70 21.25
N SER A 39 11.09 5.60 21.45
CA SER A 39 11.02 6.88 20.72
C SER A 39 12.22 7.77 21.01
N HIS A 40 12.70 7.80 22.26
CA HIS A 40 13.87 8.56 22.65
C HIS A 40 15.16 8.00 22.06
N TYR A 41 15.31 6.68 22.04
CA TYR A 41 16.45 6.03 21.40
C TYR A 41 16.47 6.27 19.89
N GLU A 42 15.31 6.20 19.22
CA GLU A 42 15.17 6.51 17.80
C GLU A 42 15.51 7.98 17.51
N GLN A 43 15.12 8.92 18.37
CA GLN A 43 15.50 10.34 18.26
C GLN A 43 17.02 10.54 18.39
N ILE A 44 17.65 9.89 19.35
CA ILE A 44 19.12 9.96 19.52
C ILE A 44 19.82 9.36 18.29
N ALA A 45 19.40 8.18 17.84
CA ALA A 45 19.93 7.54 16.63
C ALA A 45 19.76 8.43 15.38
N SER A 46 18.61 9.07 15.24
CA SER A 46 18.32 10.03 14.18
C SER A 46 19.25 11.25 14.25
N SER A 47 19.47 11.81 15.44
CA SER A 47 20.38 12.96 15.65
C SER A 47 21.83 12.60 15.28
N PHE A 48 22.31 11.42 15.65
CA PHE A 48 23.62 10.92 15.21
C PHE A 48 23.67 10.70 13.68
N SER A 49 22.59 10.23 13.08
CA SER A 49 22.50 10.07 11.62
C SER A 49 22.60 11.43 10.93
N SER A 50 21.88 12.46 11.42
CA SER A 50 21.90 13.80 10.84
C SER A 50 23.29 14.44 10.85
N VAL A 51 24.04 14.30 11.94
CA VAL A 51 25.43 14.78 11.99
C VAL A 51 26.34 14.05 11.00
N ARG A 52 26.13 12.76 10.81
CA ARG A 52 26.86 11.96 9.81
C ARG A 52 26.45 12.27 8.37
N GLU A 53 25.22 12.73 8.14
CA GLU A 53 24.71 13.14 6.84
C GLU A 53 25.36 14.45 6.32
N LEU A 54 26.00 15.24 7.18
CA LEU A 54 26.85 16.35 6.76
C LEU A 54 28.00 15.89 5.84
N ALA A 55 28.34 14.60 5.88
CA ALA A 55 29.32 13.98 4.97
C ALA A 55 28.77 13.65 3.56
N GLY A 56 27.49 13.92 3.28
CA GLY A 56 26.91 13.87 1.94
C GLY A 56 26.44 12.48 1.44
N VAL A 57 26.62 11.40 2.19
CA VAL A 57 26.23 10.05 1.77
C VAL A 57 24.92 9.62 2.44
N ALA A 58 23.95 9.19 1.64
CA ALA A 58 22.71 8.61 2.15
C ALA A 58 22.97 7.22 2.72
N ARG A 59 22.50 6.95 3.93
CA ARG A 59 22.70 5.67 4.62
C ARG A 59 21.64 5.39 5.67
N GLY A 60 21.57 4.14 6.11
CA GLY A 60 20.67 3.70 7.17
C GLY A 60 19.55 2.80 6.70
N LEU A 61 18.63 2.47 7.61
CA LEU A 61 17.47 1.62 7.35
C LEU A 61 16.27 2.50 7.11
N ILE A 62 15.53 2.24 6.03
CA ILE A 62 14.22 2.83 5.73
C ILE A 62 13.17 1.74 5.96
N ARG A 63 12.24 1.97 6.88
CA ARG A 63 11.12 1.08 7.15
C ARG A 63 9.88 1.56 6.40
N VAL A 64 9.42 0.76 5.45
CA VAL A 64 8.32 1.11 4.54
C VAL A 64 7.19 0.12 4.67
N THR A 65 5.95 0.61 4.70
CA THR A 65 4.77 -0.25 4.52
C THR A 65 4.01 0.14 3.25
N ALA A 66 3.50 -0.85 2.52
CA ALA A 66 2.79 -0.62 1.27
C ALA A 66 1.70 -1.69 1.03
N PRO A 67 0.65 -1.39 0.23
CA PRO A 67 -0.34 -2.38 -0.18
C PRO A 67 0.32 -3.56 -0.90
N VAL A 68 -0.16 -4.78 -0.63
CA VAL A 68 0.47 -6.02 -1.11
C VAL A 68 0.67 -6.01 -2.62
N ALA A 69 -0.39 -5.75 -3.39
CA ALA A 69 -0.34 -5.77 -4.85
C ALA A 69 0.58 -4.69 -5.42
N PHE A 70 0.53 -3.47 -4.87
CA PHE A 70 1.42 -2.38 -5.29
C PHE A 70 2.88 -2.71 -4.97
N ALA A 71 3.15 -3.17 -3.75
CA ALA A 71 4.50 -3.53 -3.33
C ALA A 71 5.12 -4.58 -4.25
N ARG A 72 4.42 -5.68 -4.50
CA ARG A 72 4.93 -6.79 -5.29
C ARG A 72 5.13 -6.45 -6.76
N GLN A 73 4.17 -5.76 -7.36
CA GLN A 73 4.16 -5.54 -8.82
C GLN A 73 4.92 -4.29 -9.24
N ARG A 74 5.03 -3.29 -8.36
CA ARG A 74 5.56 -1.97 -8.73
C ARG A 74 6.75 -1.56 -7.88
N LEU A 75 6.64 -1.59 -6.55
CA LEU A 75 7.69 -1.10 -5.67
C LEU A 75 8.93 -2.01 -5.68
N VAL A 76 8.75 -3.32 -5.51
CA VAL A 76 9.88 -4.27 -5.44
C VAL A 76 10.72 -4.29 -6.72
N PRO A 77 10.16 -4.22 -7.95
CA PRO A 77 10.97 -4.08 -9.17
C PRO A 77 11.87 -2.84 -9.22
N GLU A 78 11.49 -1.74 -8.55
CA GLU A 78 12.26 -0.51 -8.51
C GLU A 78 13.40 -0.53 -7.47
N LEU A 79 13.26 -1.34 -6.40
CA LEU A 79 14.25 -1.37 -5.30
C LEU A 79 15.68 -1.71 -5.74
N PRO A 80 15.94 -2.65 -6.68
CA PRO A 80 17.31 -2.98 -7.07
C PRO A 80 18.08 -1.81 -7.67
N ALA A 81 17.43 -0.96 -8.46
CA ALA A 81 18.08 0.22 -9.05
C ALA A 81 18.45 1.25 -7.95
N PHE A 82 17.50 1.54 -7.07
CA PHE A 82 17.71 2.45 -5.96
C PHE A 82 18.81 1.98 -5.00
N LEU A 83 18.79 0.71 -4.60
CA LEU A 83 19.76 0.15 -3.64
C LEU A 83 21.17 0.04 -4.23
N ARG A 84 21.31 -0.25 -5.52
CA ARG A 84 22.61 -0.20 -6.19
C ARG A 84 23.21 1.21 -6.25
N ALA A 85 22.37 2.22 -6.45
CA ALA A 85 22.79 3.62 -6.44
C ALA A 85 23.10 4.14 -5.02
N ASN A 86 22.58 3.49 -3.98
CA ASN A 86 22.72 3.89 -2.58
C ASN A 86 23.15 2.69 -1.70
N PRO A 87 24.39 2.20 -1.79
CA PRO A 87 24.82 0.92 -1.19
C PRO A 87 24.82 0.91 0.36
N GLU A 88 24.83 2.07 1.00
CA GLU A 88 24.74 2.19 2.47
C GLU A 88 23.28 2.28 2.97
N VAL A 89 22.30 2.31 2.07
CA VAL A 89 20.87 2.30 2.42
C VAL A 89 20.35 0.86 2.43
N ARG A 90 19.52 0.57 3.41
CA ARG A 90 18.74 -0.67 3.52
C ARG A 90 17.26 -0.34 3.57
N VAL A 91 16.43 -1.16 2.94
CA VAL A 91 14.98 -1.03 2.97
C VAL A 91 14.39 -2.26 3.64
N GLN A 92 13.59 -2.04 4.67
CA GLN A 92 12.72 -3.05 5.27
C GLN A 92 11.29 -2.78 4.82
N LEU A 93 10.75 -3.68 4.00
CA LEU A 93 9.41 -3.55 3.45
C LEU A 93 8.44 -4.48 4.17
N GLU A 94 7.37 -3.91 4.70
CA GLU A 94 6.22 -4.65 5.20
C GLU A 94 5.04 -4.48 4.24
N VAL A 95 4.52 -5.59 3.74
CA VAL A 95 3.40 -5.58 2.79
C VAL A 95 2.10 -5.87 3.52
N SER A 96 1.17 -4.93 3.49
CA SER A 96 -0.10 -5.05 4.19
C SER A 96 -1.16 -4.13 3.60
N ASP A 97 -2.37 -4.68 3.36
CA ASP A 97 -3.54 -3.90 2.95
C ASP A 97 -4.28 -3.29 4.16
N ARG A 98 -3.81 -3.55 5.39
CA ARG A 98 -4.32 -2.89 6.61
C ARG A 98 -3.74 -1.47 6.71
N LEU A 99 -4.57 -0.56 7.21
CA LEU A 99 -4.09 0.77 7.62
C LEU A 99 -3.30 0.62 8.92
N ALA A 100 -1.98 0.70 8.81
CA ALA A 100 -1.07 0.69 9.96
C ALA A 100 -0.95 2.09 10.55
N SER A 101 -0.82 2.19 11.87
CA SER A 101 -0.43 3.43 12.52
C SER A 101 1.07 3.63 12.38
N LEU A 102 1.51 4.54 11.51
CA LEU A 102 2.93 4.76 11.21
C LEU A 102 3.74 5.09 12.46
N ALA A 103 3.18 5.90 13.34
CA ALA A 103 3.87 6.36 14.54
C ALA A 103 4.08 5.23 15.57
N THR A 104 3.07 4.36 15.78
CA THR A 104 3.14 3.29 16.78
C THR A 104 3.88 2.06 16.29
N GLU A 105 3.88 1.81 14.97
CA GLU A 105 4.54 0.64 14.37
C GLU A 105 5.98 0.94 13.90
N GLY A 106 6.43 2.20 14.03
CA GLY A 106 7.80 2.62 13.75
C GLY A 106 8.17 2.56 12.26
N PHE A 107 7.23 2.90 11.36
CA PHE A 107 7.51 3.07 9.94
C PHE A 107 7.97 4.48 9.63
N ASP A 108 8.99 4.59 8.77
CA ASP A 108 9.45 5.87 8.23
C ASP A 108 8.49 6.36 7.14
N LEU A 109 7.99 5.44 6.32
CA LEU A 109 7.13 5.71 5.17
C LEU A 109 5.99 4.71 5.06
N ALA A 110 4.82 5.18 4.61
CA ALA A 110 3.77 4.34 4.07
C ALA A 110 3.37 4.76 2.67
N ILE A 111 3.13 3.81 1.80
CA ILE A 111 2.47 4.03 0.52
C ILE A 111 1.00 3.64 0.69
N ARG A 112 0.09 4.54 0.38
CA ARG A 112 -1.35 4.29 0.58
C ARG A 112 -2.19 4.98 -0.49
N HIS A 113 -3.32 4.35 -0.83
CA HIS A 113 -4.41 5.01 -1.54
C HIS A 113 -5.08 6.01 -0.60
N SER A 114 -5.28 7.24 -1.06
CA SER A 114 -6.07 8.24 -0.35
C SER A 114 -6.73 9.19 -1.35
N ALA A 115 -7.94 9.65 -1.06
CA ALA A 115 -8.59 10.69 -1.85
C ALA A 115 -7.91 12.04 -1.64
N GLU A 116 -7.49 12.30 -0.40
CA GLU A 116 -6.81 13.53 0.02
C GLU A 116 -5.58 13.21 0.87
N ALA A 117 -4.67 14.16 0.94
CA ALA A 117 -3.52 14.05 1.82
C ALA A 117 -3.98 14.10 3.29
N PRO A 118 -3.64 13.09 4.12
CA PRO A 118 -4.03 13.10 5.53
C PRO A 118 -3.35 14.25 6.29
N ASP A 119 -4.11 15.07 7.02
CA ASP A 119 -3.57 16.20 7.79
C ASP A 119 -2.63 15.80 8.93
N THR A 120 -2.68 14.52 9.33
CA THR A 120 -1.84 13.95 10.39
C THR A 120 -0.45 13.53 9.95
N HIS A 121 -0.13 13.66 8.65
CA HIS A 121 1.12 13.19 8.06
C HIS A 121 1.67 14.19 7.05
N VAL A 122 2.98 14.17 6.83
CA VAL A 122 3.55 14.76 5.62
C VAL A 122 3.25 13.80 4.47
N ALA A 123 2.60 14.31 3.43
CA ALA A 123 2.15 13.51 2.30
C ALA A 123 2.72 14.04 0.98
N TRP A 124 3.22 13.14 0.16
CA TRP A 124 3.61 13.43 -1.22
C TRP A 124 2.75 12.62 -2.17
N LYS A 125 2.20 13.27 -3.17
CA LYS A 125 1.56 12.57 -4.29
C LYS A 125 2.61 11.73 -4.99
N LEU A 126 2.35 10.42 -5.08
CA LEU A 126 3.21 9.48 -5.78
C LEU A 126 2.83 9.41 -7.26
N CYS A 127 1.60 8.99 -7.53
CA CYS A 127 1.05 8.94 -8.88
C CYS A 127 -0.48 8.86 -8.85
N PRO A 128 -1.15 9.26 -9.94
CA PRO A 128 -2.56 8.95 -10.13
C PRO A 128 -2.76 7.44 -10.27
N THR A 129 -3.94 6.95 -9.90
CA THR A 129 -4.38 5.57 -10.10
C THR A 129 -5.89 5.56 -10.36
N HIS A 130 -6.36 4.55 -11.06
CA HIS A 130 -7.77 4.44 -11.44
C HIS A 130 -8.32 3.07 -11.08
N SER A 131 -9.61 3.05 -10.74
CA SER A 131 -10.35 1.80 -10.64
C SER A 131 -10.80 1.37 -12.02
N VAL A 132 -10.58 0.10 -12.36
CA VAL A 132 -11.00 -0.49 -13.64
C VAL A 132 -11.75 -1.78 -13.41
N ILE A 133 -12.71 -2.09 -14.26
CA ILE A 133 -13.39 -3.38 -14.28
C ILE A 133 -12.92 -4.19 -15.48
N VAL A 134 -12.56 -5.42 -15.22
CA VAL A 134 -11.95 -6.29 -16.22
C VAL A 134 -12.50 -7.71 -16.17
N ALA A 135 -12.48 -8.37 -17.31
CA ALA A 135 -12.83 -9.80 -17.43
C ALA A 135 -12.04 -10.43 -18.58
N THR A 136 -12.05 -11.75 -18.68
CA THR A 136 -11.55 -12.43 -19.88
C THR A 136 -12.55 -12.36 -21.02
N ARG A 137 -12.04 -12.45 -22.25
CA ARG A 137 -12.92 -12.60 -23.42
C ARG A 137 -13.74 -13.90 -23.39
N ALA A 138 -13.23 -14.96 -22.76
CA ALA A 138 -13.92 -16.24 -22.61
C ALA A 138 -15.16 -16.09 -21.72
N TYR A 139 -15.02 -15.46 -20.55
CA TYR A 139 -16.14 -15.15 -19.68
C TYR A 139 -17.21 -14.33 -20.40
N LEU A 140 -16.81 -13.22 -21.07
CA LEU A 140 -17.72 -12.33 -21.77
C LEU A 140 -18.45 -13.00 -22.95
N ARG A 141 -17.79 -13.90 -23.70
CA ARG A 141 -18.46 -14.71 -24.74
C ARG A 141 -19.53 -15.62 -24.17
N LYS A 142 -19.31 -16.18 -22.97
CA LYS A 142 -20.25 -17.10 -22.32
C LYS A 142 -21.43 -16.39 -21.65
N ARG A 143 -21.19 -15.24 -21.03
CA ARG A 143 -22.17 -14.54 -20.17
C ARG A 143 -22.74 -13.27 -20.80
N GLY A 144 -22.23 -12.85 -21.95
CA GLY A 144 -22.53 -11.58 -22.57
C GLY A 144 -21.56 -10.49 -22.15
N THR A 145 -21.53 -9.38 -22.90
CA THR A 145 -20.74 -8.21 -22.57
C THR A 145 -21.69 -7.12 -22.06
N PRO A 146 -21.55 -6.64 -20.80
CA PRO A 146 -22.42 -5.59 -20.30
C PRO A 146 -22.21 -4.28 -21.09
N ALA A 147 -23.28 -3.61 -21.46
CA ALA A 147 -23.28 -2.32 -22.16
C ALA A 147 -23.46 -1.14 -21.19
N THR A 148 -24.12 -1.38 -20.06
CA THR A 148 -24.34 -0.38 -19.00
C THR A 148 -23.99 -0.96 -17.62
N PRO A 149 -23.77 -0.11 -16.59
CA PRO A 149 -23.55 -0.59 -15.24
C PRO A 149 -24.64 -1.50 -14.69
N GLU A 150 -25.90 -1.25 -15.06
CA GLU A 150 -27.06 -2.03 -14.61
C GLU A 150 -27.01 -3.49 -15.09
N ASP A 151 -26.39 -3.75 -16.23
CA ASP A 151 -26.21 -5.10 -16.77
C ASP A 151 -25.34 -5.99 -15.88
N LEU A 152 -24.52 -5.38 -14.99
CA LEU A 152 -23.70 -6.11 -14.03
C LEU A 152 -24.53 -6.95 -13.05
N ALA A 153 -25.81 -6.66 -12.89
CA ALA A 153 -26.72 -7.48 -12.08
C ALA A 153 -26.89 -8.92 -12.63
N ALA A 154 -26.61 -9.14 -13.92
CA ALA A 154 -26.62 -10.46 -14.55
C ALA A 154 -25.26 -11.16 -14.58
N HIS A 155 -24.23 -10.54 -14.00
CA HIS A 155 -22.87 -11.04 -14.01
C HIS A 155 -22.36 -11.41 -12.62
N ASP A 156 -21.40 -12.33 -12.59
CA ASP A 156 -20.63 -12.66 -11.40
C ASP A 156 -19.55 -11.57 -11.22
N CYS A 157 -19.69 -10.73 -10.18
CA CYS A 157 -18.77 -9.65 -9.88
C CYS A 157 -17.82 -10.05 -8.75
N LEU A 158 -16.51 -9.81 -8.93
CA LEU A 158 -15.46 -10.11 -7.97
C LEU A 158 -15.04 -8.80 -7.30
N PHE A 159 -15.24 -8.67 -6.00
CA PHE A 159 -15.16 -7.39 -5.30
C PHE A 159 -14.44 -7.46 -3.95
N TYR A 160 -14.03 -6.30 -3.45
CA TYR A 160 -13.51 -6.14 -2.11
C TYR A 160 -14.64 -6.22 -1.08
N PRO A 161 -14.47 -7.00 0.01
CA PRO A 161 -15.44 -7.02 1.10
C PRO A 161 -15.44 -5.65 1.80
N ARG A 162 -16.64 -5.10 2.05
CA ARG A 162 -16.85 -3.91 2.88
C ARG A 162 -17.55 -4.28 4.17
N ALA A 163 -17.37 -3.46 5.22
CA ALA A 163 -17.93 -3.70 6.54
C ALA A 163 -19.47 -3.84 6.55
N THR A 164 -20.17 -3.27 5.57
CA THR A 164 -21.64 -3.27 5.46
C THR A 164 -22.21 -4.44 4.65
N GLY A 165 -21.39 -5.44 4.29
CA GLY A 165 -21.84 -6.63 3.55
C GLY A 165 -22.31 -6.33 2.12
N GLY A 166 -21.68 -6.97 1.13
CA GLY A 166 -21.98 -6.77 -0.29
C GLY A 166 -21.09 -5.75 -0.99
N GLY A 167 -20.88 -5.95 -2.28
CA GLY A 167 -20.18 -5.00 -3.13
C GLY A 167 -21.12 -3.87 -3.57
N MET A 168 -20.68 -2.63 -3.44
CA MET A 168 -21.35 -1.48 -4.07
C MET A 168 -20.35 -0.84 -5.02
N TRP A 169 -20.70 -0.73 -6.30
CA TRP A 169 -19.89 -0.04 -7.29
C TRP A 169 -20.59 1.21 -7.77
N SER A 170 -19.86 2.29 -7.89
CA SER A 170 -20.34 3.59 -8.37
C SER A 170 -19.67 3.93 -9.68
N PHE A 171 -20.46 4.41 -10.64
CA PHE A 171 -20.04 4.70 -12.00
C PHE A 171 -20.40 6.12 -12.38
N GLU A 172 -19.50 6.78 -13.08
CA GLU A 172 -19.73 8.03 -13.78
C GLU A 172 -19.43 7.83 -15.26
N ARG A 173 -20.28 8.36 -16.14
CA ARG A 173 -20.02 8.29 -17.57
C ARG A 173 -18.83 9.18 -17.92
N LYS A 174 -17.85 8.66 -18.66
CA LYS A 174 -16.75 9.45 -19.22
C LYS A 174 -17.34 10.42 -20.26
N ALA A 175 -17.85 11.57 -19.84
CA ALA A 175 -18.48 12.53 -20.72
C ALA A 175 -17.48 13.60 -21.20
N ALA A 176 -17.62 14.06 -22.45
CA ALA A 176 -16.97 15.25 -22.94
C ALA A 176 -17.48 16.47 -22.12
N ARG A 177 -16.70 16.92 -21.20
CA ARG A 177 -16.61 18.20 -20.43
C ARG A 177 -17.86 18.93 -19.89
N LYS A 178 -19.13 18.63 -20.21
CA LYS A 178 -20.26 19.50 -19.78
C LYS A 178 -21.57 18.81 -19.34
N THR A 179 -21.72 17.50 -19.41
CA THR A 179 -22.97 16.81 -18.99
C THR A 179 -22.60 15.49 -18.28
N ALA A 180 -21.88 15.55 -17.18
CA ALA A 180 -21.76 14.40 -16.29
C ALA A 180 -23.18 14.18 -15.68
N GLY A 181 -23.85 13.09 -16.07
CA GLY A 181 -25.06 12.63 -15.39
C GLY A 181 -24.76 12.30 -13.92
N ALA A 182 -25.79 12.16 -13.11
CA ALA A 182 -25.64 11.72 -11.74
C ALA A 182 -24.91 10.35 -11.70
N PRO A 183 -24.00 10.11 -10.72
CA PRO A 183 -23.33 8.83 -10.60
C PRO A 183 -24.35 7.70 -10.38
N VAL A 184 -24.15 6.59 -11.07
CA VAL A 184 -24.95 5.37 -10.93
C VAL A 184 -24.27 4.48 -9.89
N THR A 185 -24.95 4.23 -8.78
CA THR A 185 -24.47 3.33 -7.74
C THR A 185 -25.38 2.11 -7.64
N LEU A 186 -24.81 0.92 -7.75
CA LEU A 186 -25.56 -0.32 -7.74
C LEU A 186 -24.87 -1.41 -6.91
N PRO A 187 -25.65 -2.33 -6.32
CA PRO A 187 -25.12 -3.50 -5.66
C PRO A 187 -24.59 -4.49 -6.71
N VAL A 188 -23.43 -5.09 -6.42
CA VAL A 188 -22.87 -6.17 -7.20
C VAL A 188 -22.77 -7.43 -6.36
N ASN A 189 -22.97 -8.57 -6.98
CA ASN A 189 -22.92 -9.87 -6.34
C ASN A 189 -22.04 -10.82 -7.16
N GLY A 190 -21.51 -11.83 -6.49
CA GLY A 190 -20.71 -12.84 -7.15
C GLY A 190 -20.20 -13.89 -6.16
N PRO A 191 -19.63 -14.98 -6.67
CA PRO A 191 -19.23 -16.12 -5.85
C PRO A 191 -17.98 -15.87 -5.00
N PHE A 192 -17.27 -14.75 -5.25
CA PHE A 192 -15.97 -14.54 -4.62
C PHE A 192 -15.70 -13.08 -4.31
N CYS A 193 -15.23 -12.83 -3.09
CA CYS A 193 -14.69 -11.54 -2.66
C CYS A 193 -13.37 -11.75 -1.91
N ALA A 194 -12.45 -10.80 -2.05
CA ALA A 194 -11.16 -10.85 -1.37
C ALA A 194 -10.65 -9.43 -1.09
N ASN A 195 -9.88 -9.27 -0.02
CA ASN A 195 -9.27 -8.00 0.36
C ASN A 195 -7.90 -7.76 -0.32
N ASN A 196 -7.63 -8.46 -1.42
CA ASN A 196 -6.40 -8.31 -2.18
C ASN A 196 -6.71 -8.31 -3.69
N SER A 197 -6.21 -7.31 -4.42
CA SER A 197 -6.51 -7.14 -5.85
C SER A 197 -5.83 -8.18 -6.75
N GLU A 198 -4.69 -8.73 -6.37
CA GLU A 198 -4.05 -9.80 -7.14
C GLU A 198 -4.90 -11.07 -7.11
N THR A 199 -5.46 -11.41 -5.95
CA THR A 199 -6.35 -12.56 -5.80
C THR A 199 -7.62 -12.41 -6.65
N LEU A 200 -8.21 -11.21 -6.68
CA LEU A 200 -9.36 -10.92 -7.56
C LEU A 200 -9.00 -10.97 -9.05
N ARG A 201 -7.81 -10.44 -9.41
CA ARG A 201 -7.29 -10.52 -10.78
C ARG A 201 -7.13 -11.98 -11.23
N ASP A 202 -6.52 -12.80 -10.39
CA ASP A 202 -6.22 -14.19 -10.71
C ASP A 202 -7.53 -14.99 -10.89
N ALA A 203 -8.53 -14.77 -10.03
CA ALA A 203 -9.86 -15.33 -10.19
C ALA A 203 -10.56 -14.86 -11.48
N ALA A 204 -10.37 -13.60 -11.87
CA ALA A 204 -10.90 -13.12 -13.15
C ALA A 204 -10.19 -13.75 -14.35
N LEU A 205 -8.88 -14.00 -14.27
CA LEU A 205 -8.11 -14.69 -15.30
C LEU A 205 -8.56 -16.13 -15.50
N ASP A 206 -9.12 -16.77 -14.46
CA ASP A 206 -9.71 -18.10 -14.49
C ASP A 206 -11.22 -18.10 -14.83
N ASP A 207 -11.70 -17.08 -15.53
CA ASP A 207 -13.05 -16.93 -16.02
C ASP A 207 -14.16 -16.91 -14.93
N LEU A 208 -13.81 -16.60 -13.68
CA LEU A 208 -14.78 -16.63 -12.57
C LEU A 208 -15.78 -15.48 -12.62
N GLY A 209 -15.39 -14.33 -13.19
CA GLY A 209 -16.28 -13.17 -13.25
C GLY A 209 -15.60 -11.89 -13.71
N ILE A 210 -16.31 -10.78 -13.49
CA ILE A 210 -15.85 -9.41 -13.73
C ILE A 210 -15.23 -8.87 -12.45
N ALA A 211 -13.93 -8.51 -12.47
CA ALA A 211 -13.22 -8.00 -11.30
C ALA A 211 -13.08 -6.48 -11.34
N LEU A 212 -13.26 -5.83 -10.18
CA LEU A 212 -12.91 -4.44 -9.96
C LEU A 212 -11.50 -4.39 -9.35
N LEU A 213 -10.57 -3.74 -10.06
CA LEU A 213 -9.14 -3.71 -9.71
C LEU A 213 -8.60 -2.28 -9.80
N PRO A 214 -7.51 -1.96 -9.06
CA PRO A 214 -6.66 -0.84 -9.42
C PRO A 214 -5.98 -1.08 -10.76
N ASP A 215 -5.76 -0.02 -11.53
CA ASP A 215 -5.10 -0.04 -12.84
C ASP A 215 -3.75 -0.76 -12.83
N PHE A 216 -2.90 -0.47 -11.84
CA PHE A 216 -1.58 -1.12 -11.72
C PHE A 216 -1.67 -2.64 -11.52
N THR A 217 -2.76 -3.17 -10.98
CA THR A 217 -2.97 -4.62 -10.84
C THR A 217 -3.45 -5.24 -12.15
N ALA A 218 -4.29 -4.53 -12.90
CA ALA A 218 -4.86 -5.00 -14.17
C ALA A 218 -3.89 -4.86 -15.35
N GLN A 219 -3.01 -3.84 -15.35
CA GLN A 219 -2.21 -3.37 -16.47
C GLN A 219 -1.48 -4.49 -17.23
N ALA A 220 -0.74 -5.35 -16.53
CA ALA A 220 0.05 -6.39 -17.19
C ALA A 220 -0.83 -7.42 -17.93
N ALA A 221 -1.98 -7.78 -17.33
CA ALA A 221 -2.91 -8.74 -17.92
C ALA A 221 -3.69 -8.12 -19.10
N VAL A 222 -4.04 -6.83 -19.01
CA VAL A 222 -4.72 -6.09 -20.08
C VAL A 222 -3.77 -5.93 -21.28
N ARG A 223 -2.53 -5.46 -21.07
CA ARG A 223 -1.51 -5.33 -22.13
C ARG A 223 -1.17 -6.66 -22.80
N ALA A 224 -1.19 -7.75 -22.05
CA ALA A 224 -1.01 -9.10 -22.60
C ALA A 224 -2.28 -9.65 -23.30
N GLY A 225 -3.38 -8.90 -23.35
CA GLY A 225 -4.65 -9.31 -23.93
C GLY A 225 -5.38 -10.46 -23.20
N LYS A 226 -4.91 -10.81 -21.99
CA LYS A 226 -5.52 -11.83 -21.12
C LYS A 226 -6.80 -11.34 -20.46
N LEU A 227 -6.83 -10.08 -20.08
CA LEU A 227 -8.03 -9.37 -19.61
C LEU A 227 -8.37 -8.24 -20.57
N VAL A 228 -9.62 -7.87 -20.60
CA VAL A 228 -10.13 -6.70 -21.33
C VAL A 228 -10.89 -5.80 -20.37
N GLU A 229 -10.83 -4.49 -20.60
CA GLU A 229 -11.65 -3.53 -19.87
C GLU A 229 -13.12 -3.74 -20.21
N VAL A 230 -13.96 -3.73 -19.19
CA VAL A 230 -15.41 -3.84 -19.28
C VAL A 230 -15.99 -2.46 -19.01
N LEU A 231 -17.02 -2.04 -19.74
CA LEU A 231 -17.64 -0.70 -19.67
C LEU A 231 -16.61 0.44 -19.83
N PRO A 232 -15.83 0.48 -20.91
CA PRO A 232 -14.75 1.46 -21.09
C PRO A 232 -15.23 2.91 -21.12
N GLU A 233 -16.52 3.15 -21.43
CA GLU A 233 -17.16 4.48 -21.43
C GLU A 233 -17.51 4.98 -20.01
N TRP A 234 -17.30 4.15 -19.00
CA TRP A 234 -17.64 4.45 -17.62
C TRP A 234 -16.38 4.51 -16.75
N ARG A 235 -16.35 5.44 -15.80
CA ARG A 235 -15.33 5.53 -14.76
C ARG A 235 -15.91 4.98 -13.46
N VAL A 236 -15.22 4.04 -12.85
CA VAL A 236 -15.59 3.56 -11.51
C VAL A 236 -15.07 4.55 -10.48
N THR A 237 -15.92 4.96 -9.54
CA THR A 237 -15.59 5.92 -8.48
C THR A 237 -15.74 5.31 -7.10
N GLY A 238 -14.99 5.80 -6.12
CA GLY A 238 -15.15 5.44 -4.71
C GLY A 238 -14.68 4.03 -4.31
N ALA A 239 -14.23 3.20 -5.24
CA ALA A 239 -13.76 1.85 -4.92
C ALA A 239 -12.32 1.86 -4.37
N PHE A 240 -11.41 2.50 -5.11
CA PHE A 240 -10.08 2.86 -4.66
C PHE A 240 -9.94 4.38 -4.80
N ALA A 241 -9.14 5.01 -3.95
CA ALA A 241 -8.85 6.42 -4.13
C ALA A 241 -8.04 6.65 -5.41
N GLU A 242 -8.25 7.79 -6.07
CA GLU A 242 -7.66 8.11 -7.37
C GLU A 242 -6.19 8.57 -7.28
N GLN A 243 -5.58 8.48 -6.10
CA GLN A 243 -4.23 8.92 -5.87
C GLN A 243 -3.50 7.96 -4.91
N LEU A 244 -2.28 7.58 -5.27
CA LEU A 244 -1.33 7.00 -4.35
C LEU A 244 -0.50 8.11 -3.70
N TYR A 245 -0.32 8.01 -2.39
CA TYR A 245 0.54 8.90 -1.61
C TYR A 245 1.67 8.14 -0.95
N VAL A 246 2.80 8.79 -0.81
CA VAL A 246 3.82 8.44 0.17
C VAL A 246 3.55 9.29 1.40
N LEU A 247 3.36 8.66 2.53
CA LEU A 247 3.04 9.27 3.81
C LEU A 247 4.21 9.10 4.78
N ARG A 248 4.48 10.10 5.59
CA ARG A 248 5.48 10.08 6.64
C ARG A 248 4.92 10.74 7.92
N PRO A 249 5.21 10.20 9.11
CA PRO A 249 4.91 10.91 10.36
C PRO A 249 5.60 12.29 10.40
N TYR A 250 5.00 13.25 11.09
CA TYR A 250 5.70 14.51 11.37
C TYR A 250 6.93 14.24 12.23
N ALA A 251 8.07 14.74 11.81
CA ALA A 251 9.32 14.73 12.55
C ALA A 251 10.12 15.96 12.23
N SER A 252 10.88 16.48 13.21
CA SER A 252 11.72 17.65 13.07
C SER A 252 12.89 17.45 12.10
N HIS A 253 13.32 16.21 11.94
CA HIS A 253 14.39 15.82 11.02
C HIS A 253 13.93 14.69 10.10
N VAL A 254 14.32 14.76 8.83
CA VAL A 254 14.06 13.73 7.81
C VAL A 254 15.40 13.16 7.37
N PRO A 255 15.68 11.87 7.60
CA PRO A 255 16.89 11.24 7.11
C PRO A 255 17.04 11.40 5.59
N ARG A 256 18.25 11.72 5.14
CA ARG A 256 18.55 11.91 3.71
C ARG A 256 18.15 10.69 2.87
N ALA A 257 18.38 9.48 3.40
CA ALA A 257 17.97 8.25 2.75
C ALA A 257 16.46 8.22 2.46
N VAL A 258 15.63 8.66 3.43
CA VAL A 258 14.17 8.76 3.28
C VAL A 258 13.80 9.78 2.20
N SER A 259 14.40 10.96 2.22
CA SER A 259 14.14 12.01 1.23
C SER A 259 14.51 11.57 -0.19
N LEU A 260 15.67 10.93 -0.35
CA LEU A 260 16.12 10.38 -1.64
C LEU A 260 15.21 9.27 -2.13
N PHE A 261 14.76 8.39 -1.23
CA PHE A 261 13.84 7.31 -1.61
C PHE A 261 12.48 7.84 -2.07
N VAL A 262 11.93 8.85 -1.36
CA VAL A 262 10.69 9.51 -1.77
C VAL A 262 10.83 10.18 -3.14
N SER A 263 11.94 10.90 -3.38
CA SER A 263 12.19 11.51 -4.69
C SER A 263 12.28 10.46 -5.79
N TYR A 264 13.07 9.42 -5.57
CA TYR A 264 13.22 8.30 -6.50
C TYR A 264 11.87 7.66 -6.87
N LEU A 265 11.04 7.35 -5.87
CA LEU A 265 9.73 6.74 -6.12
C LEU A 265 8.80 7.68 -6.90
N ARG A 266 8.80 8.98 -6.60
CA ARG A 266 8.00 9.96 -7.34
C ARG A 266 8.42 10.05 -8.80
N ASP A 267 9.72 10.03 -9.08
CA ASP A 267 10.24 10.06 -10.44
C ASP A 267 9.90 8.75 -11.19
N SER A 268 10.07 7.59 -10.54
CA SER A 268 9.76 6.28 -11.13
C SER A 268 8.28 6.10 -11.47
N PHE A 269 7.38 6.68 -10.67
CA PHE A 269 5.93 6.47 -10.85
C PHE A 269 5.17 7.68 -11.40
N ALA A 270 5.85 8.75 -11.79
CA ALA A 270 5.23 10.00 -12.26
C ALA A 270 4.18 9.78 -13.39
N GLY A 271 4.39 8.78 -14.25
CA GLY A 271 3.50 8.46 -15.38
C GLY A 271 2.23 7.68 -15.01
N GLY A 272 2.08 7.25 -13.76
CA GLY A 272 0.97 6.36 -13.37
C GLY A 272 1.01 5.00 -14.09
N PHE A 273 -0.16 4.39 -14.31
CA PHE A 273 -0.28 3.02 -14.82
C PHE A 273 -1.28 2.91 -15.99
N PRO A 274 -1.01 3.53 -17.16
CA PRO A 274 -1.90 3.46 -18.32
C PRO A 274 -2.09 2.01 -18.77
N LEU A 275 -3.31 1.65 -19.16
CA LEU A 275 -3.66 0.30 -19.63
C LEU A 275 -3.26 0.06 -21.09
N GLU A 276 -3.09 1.13 -21.86
CA GLU A 276 -2.65 1.11 -23.27
C GLU A 276 -1.15 0.84 -23.43
#